data_c1188229a0fbcf62c8808544ce454e23
#
_entry.id   c1188229a0fbcf62c8808544ce454e23
#
_cell.length_a   1.000
_cell.length_b   1.000
_cell.length_c   1.000
_cell.angle_alpha   90.00
_cell.angle_beta   90.00
_cell.angle_gamma   90.00
#
_symmetry.space_group_name_H-M   'P 1'
#
loop_
_entity.id
_entity.type
_entity.pdbx_description
1 polymer ?
#
loop_
_entity_poly.entity_id
_entity_poly.type
_entity_poly.pdbx_seq_one_letter_code
_entity_poly.pdbx_strand_id
1 'polypeptide(L)'
;MHWREIPADALAVLRCGAVMPAHLLALDANRRLDRRRQRALTRYYLDAGSGGLAVGVHSTQFAVRDVGLYEPVLELAAQTAAEWTPLDGRRPLVLIAGLAGRTAQATREAQSARRLGYHAGLLSLAALKGESEDALIAHCEAVAAELPLVGFYLQPAVGGIELPTRFWRRFAAIDNVVAIKMAPFNRYRTLDVIRGVVEAEAERRITLYTGNDDHIVLDLLTPFVMRRGDAEVTVRIEGGLLGHWSVWTRRAVELLQRIHAARAHGPIDDALLALDSQVTDCNSALFDVAHQFHGCIAGCHEVLRRQGLFEGIWCLDPAEGLSPGQAEEITRVHAAYPALHDDAFVREHLARWMA
;
A
#
# COMPACT_ATOMS: atom_id res chain seq x y z
N MET A 1 11.92 -18.60 0.98
CA MET A 1 12.77 -17.43 0.68
C MET A 1 13.00 -16.64 1.96
N HIS A 2 14.25 -16.31 2.24
CA HIS A 2 14.60 -15.48 3.38
C HIS A 2 14.85 -14.02 2.91
N TRP A 3 14.66 -13.03 3.78
CA TRP A 3 14.83 -11.62 3.39
C TRP A 3 16.24 -11.28 2.86
N ARG A 4 17.28 -12.05 3.26
CA ARG A 4 18.63 -11.89 2.73
C ARG A 4 18.78 -12.34 1.28
N GLU A 5 17.79 -13.05 0.74
CA GLU A 5 17.73 -13.47 -0.66
C GLU A 5 17.02 -12.42 -1.55
N ILE A 6 16.40 -11.38 -0.96
CA ILE A 6 15.87 -10.25 -1.73
C ILE A 6 17.04 -9.56 -2.45
N PRO A 7 16.92 -9.24 -3.76
CA PRO A 7 17.95 -8.48 -4.46
C PRO A 7 18.33 -7.22 -3.69
N ALA A 8 19.63 -6.96 -3.55
CA ALA A 8 20.15 -5.90 -2.68
C ALA A 8 19.62 -4.51 -3.05
N ASP A 9 19.43 -4.26 -4.32
CA ASP A 9 18.86 -3.02 -4.86
C ASP A 9 17.36 -2.88 -4.53
N ALA A 10 16.57 -3.94 -4.65
CA ALA A 10 15.17 -3.95 -4.25
C ALA A 10 15.02 -3.77 -2.72
N LEU A 11 15.88 -4.45 -1.93
CA LEU A 11 15.89 -4.29 -0.49
C LEU A 11 16.30 -2.86 -0.08
N ALA A 12 17.22 -2.23 -0.80
CA ALA A 12 17.59 -0.84 -0.57
C ALA A 12 16.41 0.11 -0.83
N VAL A 13 15.64 -0.08 -1.91
CA VAL A 13 14.42 0.69 -2.19
C VAL A 13 13.41 0.52 -1.06
N LEU A 14 13.17 -0.72 -0.60
CA LEU A 14 12.28 -0.98 0.53
C LEU A 14 12.72 -0.22 1.79
N ARG A 15 14.02 -0.22 2.09
CA ARG A 15 14.58 0.41 3.30
C ARG A 15 14.63 1.93 3.25
N CYS A 16 14.91 2.50 2.07
CA CYS A 16 14.92 3.95 1.91
C CYS A 16 13.52 4.57 1.94
N GLY A 17 12.48 3.75 1.80
CA GLY A 17 11.11 4.21 1.68
C GLY A 17 10.72 4.57 0.25
N ALA A 18 9.55 4.13 -0.17
CA ALA A 18 9.07 4.30 -1.53
C ALA A 18 7.56 4.54 -1.55
N VAL A 19 7.08 5.07 -2.67
CA VAL A 19 5.66 5.03 -3.04
C VAL A 19 5.37 3.63 -3.55
N MET A 20 4.46 2.93 -2.89
CA MET A 20 3.97 1.61 -3.26
C MET A 20 2.46 1.65 -3.48
N PRO A 21 1.97 1.85 -4.71
CA PRO A 21 0.55 1.79 -5.00
C PRO A 21 -0.04 0.43 -4.58
N ALA A 22 -1.20 0.47 -3.90
CA ALA A 22 -2.02 -0.71 -3.69
C ALA A 22 -2.79 -0.99 -4.99
N HIS A 23 -2.28 -1.92 -5.80
CA HIS A 23 -2.67 -2.12 -7.20
C HIS A 23 -4.17 -2.38 -7.33
N LEU A 24 -4.88 -1.51 -8.04
CA LEU A 24 -6.31 -1.64 -8.30
C LEU A 24 -6.58 -2.71 -9.37
N LEU A 25 -7.83 -3.19 -9.44
CA LEU A 25 -8.26 -4.24 -10.36
C LEU A 25 -9.08 -3.65 -11.51
N ALA A 26 -8.55 -3.71 -12.72
CA ALA A 26 -9.27 -3.31 -13.92
C ALA A 26 -10.23 -4.42 -14.39
N LEU A 27 -11.52 -4.14 -14.41
CA LEU A 27 -12.54 -5.05 -14.88
C LEU A 27 -13.28 -4.47 -16.10
N ASP A 28 -13.83 -5.35 -16.95
CA ASP A 28 -14.79 -5.00 -17.99
C ASP A 28 -16.24 -4.91 -17.43
N ALA A 29 -17.19 -4.49 -18.25
CA ALA A 29 -18.60 -4.39 -17.87
C ALA A 29 -19.24 -5.73 -17.42
N ASN A 30 -18.61 -6.85 -17.74
CA ASN A 30 -19.02 -8.18 -17.29
C ASN A 30 -18.26 -8.64 -16.04
N ARG A 31 -17.53 -7.74 -15.38
CA ARG A 31 -16.66 -7.99 -14.21
C ARG A 31 -15.58 -9.04 -14.46
N ARG A 32 -15.09 -9.16 -15.70
CA ARG A 32 -13.95 -9.99 -16.05
C ARG A 32 -12.70 -9.12 -16.09
N LEU A 33 -11.55 -9.69 -15.80
CA LEU A 33 -10.26 -9.00 -15.82
C LEU A 33 -10.00 -8.38 -17.21
N ASP A 34 -9.93 -7.06 -17.28
CA ASP A 34 -9.43 -6.33 -18.44
C ASP A 34 -7.90 -6.32 -18.43
N ARG A 35 -7.31 -7.33 -19.06
CA ARG A 35 -5.85 -7.51 -19.07
C ARG A 35 -5.10 -6.33 -19.71
N ARG A 36 -5.71 -5.65 -20.69
CA ARG A 36 -5.08 -4.49 -21.34
C ARG A 36 -4.97 -3.31 -20.39
N ARG A 37 -6.07 -2.97 -19.73
CA ARG A 37 -6.11 -1.86 -18.77
C ARG A 37 -5.32 -2.20 -17.49
N GLN A 38 -5.31 -3.46 -17.08
CA GLN A 38 -4.49 -3.91 -15.95
C GLN A 38 -2.99 -3.74 -16.23
N ARG A 39 -2.53 -4.06 -17.46
CA ARG A 39 -1.15 -3.76 -17.89
C ARG A 39 -0.90 -2.26 -17.97
N ALA A 40 -1.82 -1.50 -18.54
CA ALA A 40 -1.71 -0.04 -18.62
C ALA A 40 -1.55 0.59 -17.25
N LEU A 41 -2.30 0.13 -16.24
CA LEU A 41 -2.20 0.59 -14.88
C LEU A 41 -0.82 0.27 -14.27
N THR A 42 -0.29 -0.93 -14.47
CA THR A 42 1.06 -1.28 -14.02
C THR A 42 2.10 -0.36 -14.67
N ARG A 43 2.02 -0.13 -15.97
CA ARG A 43 2.91 0.75 -16.73
C ARG A 43 2.86 2.21 -16.23
N TYR A 44 1.64 2.69 -15.93
CA TYR A 44 1.44 4.00 -15.32
C TYR A 44 2.17 4.12 -13.98
N TYR A 45 2.03 3.15 -13.07
CA TYR A 45 2.72 3.17 -11.80
C TYR A 45 4.24 3.22 -11.95
N LEU A 46 4.78 2.42 -12.88
CA LEU A 46 6.21 2.40 -13.16
C LEU A 46 6.71 3.73 -13.73
N ASP A 47 6.00 4.30 -14.70
CA ASP A 47 6.35 5.59 -15.31
C ASP A 47 6.15 6.76 -14.35
N ALA A 48 5.19 6.67 -13.43
CA ALA A 48 4.99 7.64 -12.35
C ALA A 48 6.17 7.66 -11.35
N GLY A 49 6.99 6.61 -11.33
CA GLY A 49 8.18 6.54 -10.47
C GLY A 49 7.98 5.76 -9.18
N SER A 50 6.97 4.88 -9.09
CA SER A 50 6.80 4.00 -7.95
C SER A 50 8.05 3.15 -7.69
N GLY A 51 8.45 3.01 -6.44
CA GLY A 51 9.53 2.11 -6.04
C GLY A 51 9.07 0.69 -5.75
N GLY A 52 7.77 0.44 -5.74
CA GLY A 52 7.19 -0.90 -5.56
C GLY A 52 5.74 -0.99 -6.00
N LEU A 53 5.22 -2.22 -6.07
CA LEU A 53 3.82 -2.51 -6.34
C LEU A 53 3.30 -3.50 -5.30
N ALA A 54 2.13 -3.21 -4.70
CA ALA A 54 1.44 -4.15 -3.81
C ALA A 54 0.20 -4.72 -4.52
N VAL A 55 0.24 -5.99 -4.87
CA VAL A 55 -0.77 -6.66 -5.73
C VAL A 55 -1.50 -7.75 -4.95
N GLY A 56 -2.80 -7.94 -5.20
CA GLY A 56 -3.62 -8.91 -4.45
C GLY A 56 -3.98 -8.46 -3.03
N VAL A 57 -3.82 -7.16 -2.75
CA VAL A 57 -4.13 -6.49 -1.47
C VAL A 57 -5.61 -6.05 -1.42
N HIS A 58 -6.00 -5.34 -0.37
CA HIS A 58 -7.39 -4.86 -0.20
C HIS A 58 -7.92 -4.12 -1.45
N SER A 59 -7.17 -3.18 -2.00
CA SER A 59 -7.58 -2.40 -3.19
C SER A 59 -7.64 -3.22 -4.48
N THR A 60 -6.95 -4.38 -4.53
CA THR A 60 -7.11 -5.35 -5.63
C THR A 60 -8.41 -6.18 -5.46
N GLN A 61 -9.13 -5.97 -4.36
CA GLN A 61 -10.32 -6.70 -3.91
C GLN A 61 -9.99 -8.13 -3.46
N PHE A 62 -10.18 -8.43 -2.19
CA PHE A 62 -9.87 -9.76 -1.65
C PHE A 62 -10.64 -10.89 -2.37
N ALA A 63 -11.82 -10.57 -2.93
CA ALA A 63 -12.65 -11.48 -3.70
C ALA A 63 -12.00 -12.02 -5.00
N VAL A 64 -10.85 -11.46 -5.45
CA VAL A 64 -10.05 -12.06 -6.55
C VAL A 64 -9.73 -13.55 -6.30
N ARG A 65 -9.73 -13.95 -5.04
CA ARG A 65 -9.47 -15.34 -4.61
C ARG A 65 -10.64 -16.25 -4.91
N ASP A 66 -11.85 -15.76 -4.69
CA ASP A 66 -13.09 -16.52 -4.85
C ASP A 66 -13.42 -16.80 -6.33
N VAL A 67 -12.93 -15.92 -7.21
CA VAL A 67 -13.14 -16.01 -8.67
C VAL A 67 -11.88 -16.49 -9.43
N GLY A 68 -10.86 -16.98 -8.72
CA GLY A 68 -9.65 -17.55 -9.32
C GLY A 68 -8.73 -16.53 -10.02
N LEU A 69 -8.84 -15.24 -9.71
CA LEU A 69 -8.04 -14.17 -10.31
C LEU A 69 -6.77 -13.83 -9.53
N TYR A 70 -6.55 -14.40 -8.35
CA TYR A 70 -5.39 -14.05 -7.52
C TYR A 70 -4.06 -14.24 -8.25
N GLU A 71 -3.73 -15.48 -8.63
CA GLU A 71 -2.49 -15.75 -9.36
C GLU A 71 -2.42 -15.04 -10.73
N PRO A 72 -3.47 -15.04 -11.57
CA PRO A 72 -3.45 -14.30 -12.84
C PRO A 72 -3.14 -12.80 -12.73
N VAL A 73 -3.61 -12.13 -11.68
CA VAL A 73 -3.36 -10.69 -11.47
C VAL A 73 -1.93 -10.46 -10.98
N LEU A 74 -1.43 -11.29 -10.08
CA LEU A 74 -0.04 -11.24 -9.63
C LEU A 74 0.92 -11.49 -10.80
N GLU A 75 0.68 -12.54 -11.58
CA GLU A 75 1.50 -12.88 -12.75
C GLU A 75 1.53 -11.74 -13.77
N LEU A 76 0.35 -11.17 -14.09
CA LEU A 76 0.24 -10.09 -15.07
C LEU A 76 1.02 -8.85 -14.63
N ALA A 77 0.96 -8.49 -13.34
CA ALA A 77 1.69 -7.36 -12.80
C ALA A 77 3.21 -7.60 -12.83
N ALA A 78 3.66 -8.78 -12.41
CA ALA A 78 5.08 -9.14 -12.40
C ALA A 78 5.66 -9.20 -13.82
N GLN A 79 4.97 -9.84 -14.77
CA GLN A 79 5.36 -9.88 -16.19
C GLN A 79 5.44 -8.48 -16.79
N THR A 80 4.40 -7.65 -16.58
CA THR A 80 4.39 -6.29 -17.10
C THR A 80 5.54 -5.46 -16.53
N ALA A 81 5.83 -5.60 -15.23
CA ALA A 81 6.94 -4.89 -14.61
C ALA A 81 8.31 -5.34 -15.17
N ALA A 82 8.47 -6.63 -15.46
CA ALA A 82 9.70 -7.17 -16.05
C ALA A 82 9.90 -6.73 -17.52
N GLU A 83 8.83 -6.64 -18.31
CA GLU A 83 8.86 -6.32 -19.72
C GLU A 83 8.95 -4.80 -19.98
N TRP A 84 8.32 -3.97 -19.13
CA TRP A 84 8.22 -2.54 -19.35
C TRP A 84 9.52 -1.81 -19.05
N THR A 85 9.89 -0.89 -19.93
CA THR A 85 10.97 0.07 -19.67
C THR A 85 10.35 1.42 -19.36
N PRO A 86 10.45 1.89 -18.10
CA PRO A 86 9.92 3.20 -17.69
C PRO A 86 10.55 4.36 -18.46
N LEU A 87 9.87 5.52 -18.46
CA LEU A 87 10.32 6.75 -19.14
C LEU A 87 11.74 7.17 -18.75
N ASP A 88 12.04 7.08 -17.45
CA ASP A 88 13.35 7.47 -16.88
C ASP A 88 14.34 6.29 -16.81
N GLY A 89 14.09 5.21 -17.56
CA GLY A 89 14.89 4.00 -17.56
C GLY A 89 14.50 2.99 -16.45
N ARG A 90 15.12 1.81 -16.48
CA ARG A 90 14.85 0.75 -15.48
C ARG A 90 15.40 1.14 -14.12
N ARG A 91 14.57 0.92 -13.09
CA ARG A 91 14.90 1.13 -11.69
C ARG A 91 14.60 -0.14 -10.90
N PRO A 92 15.29 -0.37 -9.77
CA PRO A 92 14.92 -1.44 -8.85
C PRO A 92 13.47 -1.26 -8.39
N LEU A 93 12.72 -2.35 -8.35
CA LEU A 93 11.29 -2.37 -8.00
C LEU A 93 11.03 -3.44 -6.94
N VAL A 94 10.26 -3.08 -5.92
CA VAL A 94 9.79 -4.02 -4.90
C VAL A 94 8.43 -4.57 -5.28
N LEU A 95 8.29 -5.89 -5.39
CA LEU A 95 7.01 -6.56 -5.61
C LEU A 95 6.52 -7.16 -4.28
N ILE A 96 5.33 -6.74 -3.84
CA ILE A 96 4.68 -7.21 -2.61
C ILE A 96 3.36 -7.88 -2.99
N ALA A 97 3.18 -9.14 -2.60
CA ALA A 97 1.92 -9.85 -2.78
C ALA A 97 1.04 -9.71 -1.53
N GLY A 98 -0.24 -9.41 -1.70
CA GLY A 98 -1.21 -9.53 -0.60
C GLY A 98 -1.42 -11.00 -0.25
N LEU A 99 -1.33 -11.35 1.03
CA LEU A 99 -1.58 -12.69 1.55
C LEU A 99 -2.78 -12.63 2.50
N ALA A 100 -3.70 -13.59 2.38
CA ALA A 100 -4.94 -13.60 3.17
C ALA A 100 -5.38 -15.03 3.50
N GLY A 101 -6.43 -15.11 4.31
CA GLY A 101 -7.02 -16.38 4.71
C GLY A 101 -6.34 -17.02 5.92
N ARG A 102 -6.78 -18.23 6.27
CA ARG A 102 -6.17 -19.03 7.34
C ARG A 102 -4.81 -19.58 6.90
N THR A 103 -4.02 -20.09 7.84
CA THR A 103 -2.61 -20.45 7.63
C THR A 103 -2.35 -21.27 6.37
N ALA A 104 -3.13 -22.31 6.12
CA ALA A 104 -2.95 -23.14 4.93
C ALA A 104 -3.14 -22.37 3.61
N GLN A 105 -4.08 -21.41 3.54
CA GLN A 105 -4.29 -20.57 2.38
C GLN A 105 -3.16 -19.55 2.25
N ALA A 106 -2.87 -18.79 3.30
CA ALA A 106 -1.82 -17.77 3.29
C ALA A 106 -0.45 -18.36 2.92
N THR A 107 -0.13 -19.57 3.40
CA THR A 107 1.09 -20.31 3.03
C THR A 107 1.12 -20.64 1.54
N ARG A 108 0.02 -21.17 0.96
CA ARG A 108 -0.07 -21.43 -0.49
C ARG A 108 0.07 -20.14 -1.31
N GLU A 109 -0.56 -19.04 -0.87
CA GLU A 109 -0.43 -17.74 -1.53
C GLU A 109 1.01 -17.22 -1.48
N ALA A 110 1.72 -17.38 -0.34
CA ALA A 110 3.13 -17.04 -0.21
C ALA A 110 4.02 -17.87 -1.16
N GLN A 111 3.75 -19.16 -1.29
CA GLN A 111 4.45 -20.03 -2.24
C GLN A 111 4.20 -19.60 -3.69
N SER A 112 2.96 -19.26 -4.05
CA SER A 112 2.62 -18.78 -5.39
C SER A 112 3.31 -17.43 -5.67
N ALA A 113 3.26 -16.49 -4.73
CA ALA A 113 3.94 -15.19 -4.84
C ALA A 113 5.45 -15.36 -5.03
N ARG A 114 6.08 -16.24 -4.26
CA ARG A 114 7.51 -16.57 -4.42
C ARG A 114 7.82 -17.10 -5.82
N ARG A 115 7.02 -18.04 -6.36
CA ARG A 115 7.20 -18.57 -7.73
C ARG A 115 7.08 -17.48 -8.80
N LEU A 116 6.22 -16.47 -8.56
CA LEU A 116 6.00 -15.33 -9.46
C LEU A 116 7.02 -14.21 -9.30
N GLY A 117 8.03 -14.38 -8.44
CA GLY A 117 9.12 -13.41 -8.26
C GLY A 117 8.80 -12.26 -7.31
N TYR A 118 7.78 -12.38 -6.46
CA TYR A 118 7.51 -11.39 -5.42
C TYR A 118 8.55 -11.47 -4.31
N HIS A 119 8.92 -10.31 -3.77
CA HIS A 119 9.98 -10.16 -2.77
C HIS A 119 9.47 -10.32 -1.35
N ALA A 120 8.20 -9.97 -1.09
CA ALA A 120 7.58 -10.05 0.23
C ALA A 120 6.06 -10.22 0.13
N GLY A 121 5.46 -10.65 1.24
CA GLY A 121 4.02 -10.79 1.39
C GLY A 121 3.43 -9.82 2.42
N LEU A 122 2.43 -9.03 2.04
CA LEU A 122 1.63 -8.21 2.94
C LEU A 122 0.53 -9.09 3.56
N LEU A 123 0.71 -9.49 4.82
CA LEU A 123 -0.12 -10.49 5.47
C LEU A 123 -1.32 -9.86 6.18
N SER A 124 -2.52 -10.16 5.72
CA SER A 124 -3.77 -9.80 6.41
C SER A 124 -4.16 -10.84 7.44
N LEU A 125 -4.44 -10.40 8.68
CA LEU A 125 -4.91 -11.25 9.77
C LEU A 125 -6.43 -11.29 9.90
N ALA A 126 -7.18 -10.66 9.00
CA ALA A 126 -8.64 -10.51 9.08
C ALA A 126 -9.38 -11.86 9.24
N ALA A 127 -8.90 -12.92 8.57
CA ALA A 127 -9.49 -14.27 8.65
C ALA A 127 -9.29 -14.98 10.02
N LEU A 128 -8.48 -14.39 10.89
CA LEU A 128 -8.14 -14.91 12.22
C LEU A 128 -8.78 -14.06 13.34
N LYS A 129 -9.80 -13.28 13.01
CA LYS A 129 -10.52 -12.47 14.00
C LYS A 129 -11.09 -13.36 15.11
N GLY A 130 -10.76 -13.02 16.36
CA GLY A 130 -11.16 -13.79 17.54
C GLY A 130 -10.19 -14.89 17.96
N GLU A 131 -9.14 -15.16 17.20
CA GLU A 131 -8.09 -16.09 17.61
C GLU A 131 -7.18 -15.47 18.70
N SER A 132 -6.47 -16.33 19.45
CA SER A 132 -5.52 -15.89 20.46
C SER A 132 -4.28 -15.24 19.82
N GLU A 133 -3.58 -14.39 20.58
CA GLU A 133 -2.32 -13.79 20.12
C GLU A 133 -1.28 -14.86 19.75
N ASP A 134 -1.21 -15.96 20.50
CA ASP A 134 -0.31 -17.07 20.18
C ASP A 134 -0.63 -17.71 18.83
N ALA A 135 -1.92 -17.89 18.53
CA ALA A 135 -2.35 -18.40 17.23
C ALA A 135 -2.02 -17.42 16.09
N LEU A 136 -2.18 -16.12 16.32
CA LEU A 136 -1.81 -15.08 15.35
C LEU A 136 -0.30 -15.09 15.07
N ILE A 137 0.53 -15.19 16.09
CA ILE A 137 2.00 -15.25 15.93
C ILE A 137 2.42 -16.54 15.23
N ALA A 138 1.89 -17.70 15.65
CA ALA A 138 2.17 -18.98 14.98
C ALA A 138 1.79 -18.96 13.49
N HIS A 139 0.68 -18.31 13.14
CA HIS A 139 0.28 -18.07 11.75
C HIS A 139 1.32 -17.22 11.01
N CYS A 140 1.77 -16.11 11.60
CA CYS A 140 2.78 -15.24 11.00
C CYS A 140 4.10 -15.98 10.79
N GLU A 141 4.56 -16.77 11.76
CA GLU A 141 5.79 -17.58 11.67
C GLU A 141 5.69 -18.62 10.55
N ALA A 142 4.55 -19.31 10.43
CA ALA A 142 4.34 -20.31 9.39
C ALA A 142 4.39 -19.69 7.97
N VAL A 143 3.80 -18.51 7.78
CA VAL A 143 3.84 -17.81 6.48
C VAL A 143 5.23 -17.20 6.24
N ALA A 144 5.88 -16.67 7.28
CA ALA A 144 7.24 -16.13 7.21
C ALA A 144 8.28 -17.18 6.79
N ALA A 145 8.04 -18.46 7.04
CA ALA A 145 8.90 -19.55 6.57
C ALA A 145 8.94 -19.68 5.04
N GLU A 146 7.90 -19.22 4.34
CA GLU A 146 7.80 -19.32 2.88
C GLU A 146 8.32 -18.07 2.16
N LEU A 147 8.00 -16.87 2.67
CA LEU A 147 8.28 -15.58 2.05
C LEU A 147 8.53 -14.51 3.12
N PRO A 148 9.43 -13.53 2.90
CA PRO A 148 9.56 -12.38 3.78
C PRO A 148 8.23 -11.67 3.99
N LEU A 149 7.96 -11.22 5.23
CA LEU A 149 6.68 -10.59 5.55
C LEU A 149 6.77 -9.07 5.65
N VAL A 150 5.73 -8.43 5.14
CA VAL A 150 5.29 -7.10 5.49
C VAL A 150 4.07 -7.24 6.42
N GLY A 151 4.19 -6.79 7.66
CA GLY A 151 3.08 -6.75 8.60
C GLY A 151 2.00 -5.79 8.12
N PHE A 152 0.74 -6.08 8.41
CA PHE A 152 -0.36 -5.24 8.02
C PHE A 152 -1.29 -4.95 9.20
N TYR A 153 -1.25 -3.72 9.71
CA TYR A 153 -2.25 -3.24 10.64
C TYR A 153 -3.42 -2.65 9.85
N LEU A 154 -4.39 -3.48 9.50
CA LEU A 154 -5.59 -3.06 8.79
C LEU A 154 -6.57 -2.38 9.74
N GLN A 155 -7.24 -1.33 9.26
CA GLN A 155 -8.28 -0.62 10.01
C GLN A 155 -9.44 -1.56 10.41
N PRO A 156 -9.91 -1.50 11.67
CA PRO A 156 -11.01 -2.34 12.13
C PRO A 156 -12.32 -2.17 11.36
N ALA A 157 -12.62 -0.96 10.87
CA ALA A 157 -13.83 -0.68 10.09
C ALA A 157 -13.92 -1.45 8.76
N VAL A 158 -12.78 -1.84 8.19
CA VAL A 158 -12.70 -2.63 6.95
C VAL A 158 -12.17 -4.05 7.18
N GLY A 159 -12.45 -4.61 8.36
CA GLY A 159 -12.15 -6.01 8.68
C GLY A 159 -10.84 -6.26 9.43
N GLY A 160 -10.12 -5.23 9.85
CA GLY A 160 -8.94 -5.38 10.70
C GLY A 160 -9.27 -5.84 12.12
N ILE A 161 -8.25 -6.21 12.87
CA ILE A 161 -8.31 -6.56 14.28
C ILE A 161 -7.41 -5.67 15.11
N GLU A 162 -7.78 -5.39 16.35
CA GLU A 162 -6.94 -4.62 17.25
C GLU A 162 -5.75 -5.46 17.71
N LEU A 163 -4.54 -4.90 17.54
CA LEU A 163 -3.28 -5.55 17.86
C LEU A 163 -2.49 -4.69 18.83
N PRO A 164 -2.27 -5.13 20.08
CA PRO A 164 -1.54 -4.35 21.10
C PRO A 164 -0.03 -4.34 20.84
N THR A 165 0.70 -3.45 21.52
CA THR A 165 2.16 -3.35 21.47
C THR A 165 2.86 -4.70 21.64
N ARG A 166 2.41 -5.55 22.57
CA ARG A 166 3.03 -6.87 22.82
C ARG A 166 2.94 -7.79 21.60
N PHE A 167 1.84 -7.73 20.81
CA PHE A 167 1.72 -8.46 19.55
C PHE A 167 2.81 -7.98 18.57
N TRP A 168 2.94 -6.66 18.39
CA TRP A 168 3.90 -6.08 17.46
C TRP A 168 5.34 -6.35 17.86
N ARG A 169 5.65 -6.40 19.16
CA ARG A 169 6.96 -6.83 19.65
C ARG A 169 7.27 -8.27 19.26
N ARG A 170 6.32 -9.19 19.45
CA ARG A 170 6.48 -10.60 19.06
C ARG A 170 6.58 -10.75 17.54
N PHE A 171 5.73 -10.06 16.79
CA PHE A 171 5.77 -10.03 15.33
C PHE A 171 7.12 -9.50 14.81
N ALA A 172 7.61 -8.41 15.37
CA ALA A 172 8.90 -7.82 15.03
C ALA A 172 10.10 -8.73 15.40
N ALA A 173 9.93 -9.65 16.33
CA ALA A 173 10.96 -10.64 16.67
C ALA A 173 11.11 -11.75 15.61
N ILE A 174 10.13 -11.95 14.73
CA ILE A 174 10.22 -12.91 13.62
C ILE A 174 11.31 -12.43 12.65
N ASP A 175 12.37 -13.22 12.45
CA ASP A 175 13.56 -12.82 11.67
C ASP A 175 13.20 -12.44 10.22
N ASN A 176 12.23 -13.11 9.60
CA ASN A 176 11.85 -12.90 8.20
C ASN A 176 10.78 -11.81 7.99
N VAL A 177 10.62 -10.87 8.95
CA VAL A 177 9.81 -9.65 8.79
C VAL A 177 10.69 -8.50 8.31
N VAL A 178 10.34 -7.84 7.21
CA VAL A 178 11.15 -6.77 6.57
C VAL A 178 10.52 -5.40 6.66
N ALA A 179 9.21 -5.31 6.81
CA ALA A 179 8.49 -4.05 6.91
C ALA A 179 7.16 -4.22 7.68
N ILE A 180 6.56 -3.11 8.08
CA ILE A 180 5.19 -3.07 8.61
C ILE A 180 4.46 -1.89 7.97
N LYS A 181 3.30 -2.19 7.35
CA LYS A 181 2.32 -1.20 6.91
C LYS A 181 1.36 -0.90 8.05
N MET A 182 1.28 0.37 8.45
CA MET A 182 0.38 0.84 9.50
C MET A 182 -0.80 1.59 8.87
N ALA A 183 -1.99 1.01 8.97
CA ALA A 183 -3.23 1.57 8.46
C ALA A 183 -4.39 1.49 9.47
N PRO A 184 -4.18 1.71 10.79
CA PRO A 184 -5.26 1.69 11.75
C PRO A 184 -6.11 2.97 11.76
N PHE A 185 -5.71 4.05 11.09
CA PHE A 185 -6.30 5.40 11.13
C PHE A 185 -6.48 5.89 12.58
N ASN A 186 -5.52 5.55 13.42
CA ASN A 186 -5.51 5.87 14.84
C ASN A 186 -4.07 6.04 15.34
N ARG A 187 -3.74 7.25 15.80
CA ARG A 187 -2.37 7.57 16.24
C ARG A 187 -1.89 6.71 17.41
N TYR A 188 -2.78 6.38 18.35
CA TYR A 188 -2.44 5.51 19.47
C TYR A 188 -2.01 4.12 18.97
N ARG A 189 -2.74 3.57 18.00
CA ARG A 189 -2.43 2.25 17.42
C ARG A 189 -1.17 2.30 16.54
N THR A 190 -0.92 3.40 15.87
CA THR A 190 0.36 3.63 15.16
C THR A 190 1.54 3.58 16.13
N LEU A 191 1.41 4.22 17.30
CA LEU A 191 2.42 4.18 18.35
C LEU A 191 2.62 2.79 18.97
N ASP A 192 1.57 1.96 19.06
CA ASP A 192 1.69 0.57 19.52
C ASP A 192 2.62 -0.24 18.61
N VAL A 193 2.52 -0.06 17.27
CA VAL A 193 3.43 -0.70 16.30
C VAL A 193 4.86 -0.24 16.51
N ILE A 194 5.08 1.09 16.52
CA ILE A 194 6.41 1.68 16.63
C ILE A 194 7.10 1.23 17.92
N ARG A 195 6.35 1.26 19.04
CA ARG A 195 6.84 0.78 20.34
C ARG A 195 7.22 -0.70 20.29
N GLY A 196 6.37 -1.54 19.69
CA GLY A 196 6.64 -2.97 19.54
C GLY A 196 7.91 -3.25 18.74
N VAL A 197 8.16 -2.49 17.66
CA VAL A 197 9.40 -2.60 16.86
C VAL A 197 10.63 -2.17 17.67
N VAL A 198 10.54 -1.07 18.42
CA VAL A 198 11.63 -0.58 19.28
C VAL A 198 11.91 -1.55 20.42
N GLU A 199 10.90 -2.08 21.09
CA GLU A 199 11.06 -3.06 22.17
C GLU A 199 11.66 -4.40 21.69
N ALA A 200 11.46 -4.74 20.41
CA ALA A 200 12.06 -5.92 19.78
C ALA A 200 13.47 -5.67 19.21
N GLU A 201 14.02 -4.45 19.35
CA GLU A 201 15.30 -4.04 18.76
C GLU A 201 15.39 -4.24 17.23
N ALA A 202 14.23 -4.13 16.56
CA ALA A 202 14.09 -4.46 15.15
C ALA A 202 14.07 -3.23 14.21
N GLU A 203 14.25 -2.02 14.75
CA GLU A 203 14.16 -0.74 14.01
C GLU A 203 15.19 -0.59 12.88
N ARG A 204 16.28 -1.34 12.91
CA ARG A 204 17.27 -1.36 11.82
C ARG A 204 16.95 -2.37 10.71
N ARG A 205 16.07 -3.33 10.99
CA ARG A 205 15.69 -4.41 10.07
C ARG A 205 14.32 -4.16 9.44
N ILE A 206 13.39 -3.67 10.22
CA ILE A 206 11.99 -3.47 9.81
C ILE A 206 11.78 -2.01 9.40
N THR A 207 11.40 -1.82 8.14
CA THR A 207 11.03 -0.49 7.62
C THR A 207 9.55 -0.23 7.87
N LEU A 208 9.23 0.95 8.39
CA LEU A 208 7.85 1.35 8.63
C LEU A 208 7.28 2.09 7.42
N TYR A 209 6.08 1.70 7.03
CA TYR A 209 5.32 2.29 5.94
C TYR A 209 3.98 2.81 6.46
N THR A 210 3.62 4.04 6.09
CA THR A 210 2.27 4.51 6.38
C THR A 210 1.26 3.87 5.42
N GLY A 211 0.11 3.57 5.95
CA GLY A 211 -1.13 3.21 5.29
C GLY A 211 -2.27 4.01 5.91
N ASN A 212 -1.94 5.00 6.76
CA ASN A 212 -2.88 5.93 7.38
C ASN A 212 -3.22 7.03 6.38
N ASP A 213 -4.18 6.75 5.51
CA ASP A 213 -4.58 7.67 4.44
C ASP A 213 -5.16 8.99 4.99
N ASP A 214 -5.52 9.04 6.26
CA ASP A 214 -5.97 10.22 6.99
C ASP A 214 -4.83 11.11 7.53
N HIS A 215 -3.55 10.71 7.37
CA HIS A 215 -2.43 11.40 8.00
C HIS A 215 -1.07 11.16 7.31
N ILE A 216 -1.07 11.15 5.99
CA ILE A 216 0.06 10.68 5.18
C ILE A 216 1.31 11.56 5.38
N VAL A 217 1.14 12.87 5.23
CA VAL A 217 2.28 13.80 5.20
C VAL A 217 2.94 13.91 6.57
N LEU A 218 2.14 14.05 7.61
CA LEU A 218 2.66 14.16 8.98
C LEU A 218 3.23 12.83 9.49
N ASP A 219 2.69 11.67 9.10
CA ASP A 219 3.31 10.37 9.39
C ASP A 219 4.74 10.31 8.84
N LEU A 220 4.94 10.77 7.61
CA LEU A 220 6.24 10.75 6.94
C LEU A 220 7.21 11.83 7.46
N LEU A 221 6.72 12.95 7.97
CA LEU A 221 7.54 14.04 8.50
C LEU A 221 7.97 13.79 9.95
N THR A 222 7.15 13.12 10.74
CA THR A 222 7.33 13.00 12.20
C THR A 222 8.51 12.10 12.55
N PRO A 223 9.47 12.56 13.38
CA PRO A 223 10.40 11.69 14.10
C PRO A 223 9.67 11.11 15.32
N PHE A 224 9.55 9.79 15.39
CA PHE A 224 8.98 9.10 16.54
C PHE A 224 10.10 8.77 17.52
N VAL A 225 10.11 9.44 18.66
CA VAL A 225 11.13 9.25 19.70
C VAL A 225 10.57 8.36 20.80
N MET A 226 11.19 7.19 20.99
CA MET A 226 10.79 6.19 21.98
C MET A 226 11.92 5.93 22.97
N ARG A 227 11.58 5.57 24.19
CA ARG A 227 12.58 5.13 25.19
C ARG A 227 12.65 3.62 25.24
N ARG A 228 13.87 3.08 25.27
CA ARG A 228 14.18 1.67 25.52
C ARG A 228 15.23 1.61 26.64
N GLY A 229 14.76 1.36 27.87
CA GLY A 229 15.59 1.55 29.07
C GLY A 229 16.03 3.01 29.21
N ASP A 230 17.33 3.25 29.32
CA ASP A 230 17.90 4.60 29.38
C ASP A 230 18.19 5.21 28.00
N ALA A 231 18.10 4.43 26.95
CA ALA A 231 18.35 4.88 25.57
C ALA A 231 17.12 5.55 24.95
N GLU A 232 17.38 6.60 24.17
CA GLU A 232 16.40 7.20 23.27
C GLU A 232 16.59 6.64 21.86
N VAL A 233 15.52 6.13 21.26
CA VAL A 233 15.52 5.55 19.93
C VAL A 233 14.60 6.36 19.04
N THR A 234 15.14 6.96 17.98
CA THR A 234 14.34 7.66 16.97
C THR A 234 14.04 6.74 15.81
N VAL A 235 12.76 6.62 15.48
CA VAL A 235 12.25 5.83 14.35
C VAL A 235 11.47 6.74 13.41
N ARG A 236 11.53 6.47 12.12
CA ARG A 236 10.75 7.18 11.11
C ARG A 236 9.91 6.22 10.27
N ILE A 237 8.81 6.73 9.77
CA ILE A 237 8.05 6.08 8.69
C ILE A 237 8.70 6.56 7.39
N GLU A 238 9.19 5.61 6.59
CA GLU A 238 10.06 5.95 5.47
C GLU A 238 9.31 6.09 4.14
N GLY A 239 8.21 5.38 3.98
CA GLY A 239 7.43 5.41 2.76
C GLY A 239 5.95 5.15 3.00
N GLY A 240 5.18 5.03 1.91
CA GLY A 240 3.76 4.68 1.99
C GLY A 240 3.40 3.52 1.08
N LEU A 241 2.60 2.61 1.64
CA LEU A 241 1.88 1.58 0.91
C LEU A 241 0.39 1.88 1.10
N LEU A 242 -0.16 2.67 0.20
CA LEU A 242 -1.42 3.38 0.39
C LEU A 242 -2.39 3.12 -0.75
N GLY A 243 -3.67 3.01 -0.41
CA GLY A 243 -4.76 3.00 -1.37
C GLY A 243 -4.90 4.35 -2.09
N HIS A 244 -4.74 5.46 -1.38
CA HIS A 244 -4.74 6.81 -1.98
C HIS A 244 -3.69 6.94 -3.09
N TRP A 245 -2.48 6.41 -2.87
CA TRP A 245 -1.39 6.50 -3.84
C TRP A 245 -1.54 5.60 -5.07
N SER A 246 -2.62 4.84 -5.15
CA SER A 246 -3.04 4.10 -6.34
C SER A 246 -3.66 4.99 -7.42
N VAL A 247 -3.95 6.24 -7.07
CA VAL A 247 -4.36 7.31 -7.98
C VAL A 247 -3.44 8.51 -7.77
N TRP A 248 -3.26 9.35 -8.79
CA TRP A 248 -2.36 10.50 -8.74
C TRP A 248 -0.93 10.14 -8.32
N THR A 249 -0.50 8.95 -8.72
CA THR A 249 0.74 8.31 -8.23
C THR A 249 1.97 9.16 -8.53
N ARG A 250 2.02 9.88 -9.66
CA ARG A 250 3.13 10.78 -9.98
C ARG A 250 3.28 11.87 -8.93
N ARG A 251 2.18 12.45 -8.47
CA ARG A 251 2.21 13.48 -7.41
C ARG A 251 2.58 12.90 -6.05
N ALA A 252 2.17 11.67 -5.77
CA ALA A 252 2.59 10.96 -4.56
C ALA A 252 4.12 10.76 -4.53
N VAL A 253 4.73 10.40 -5.66
CA VAL A 253 6.20 10.26 -5.79
C VAL A 253 6.90 11.60 -5.55
N GLU A 254 6.43 12.67 -6.18
CA GLU A 254 6.98 14.02 -6.02
C GLU A 254 6.83 14.51 -4.56
N LEU A 255 5.69 14.23 -3.92
CA LEU A 255 5.45 14.56 -2.52
C LEU A 255 6.43 13.83 -1.58
N LEU A 256 6.60 12.51 -1.76
CA LEU A 256 7.54 11.74 -0.94
C LEU A 256 8.99 12.24 -1.10
N GLN A 257 9.40 12.58 -2.34
CA GLN A 257 10.72 13.16 -2.59
C GLN A 257 10.90 14.51 -1.86
N ARG A 258 9.88 15.39 -1.87
CA ARG A 258 9.90 16.66 -1.13
C ARG A 258 10.02 16.42 0.38
N ILE A 259 9.28 15.45 0.91
CA ILE A 259 9.34 15.08 2.33
C ILE A 259 10.74 14.58 2.70
N HIS A 260 11.30 13.67 1.92
CA HIS A 260 12.66 13.16 2.16
C HIS A 260 13.71 14.27 2.10
N ALA A 261 13.60 15.18 1.13
CA ALA A 261 14.50 16.34 1.01
C ALA A 261 14.37 17.29 2.21
N ALA A 262 13.15 17.60 2.65
CA ALA A 262 12.92 18.45 3.82
C ALA A 262 13.49 17.82 5.11
N ARG A 263 13.33 16.50 5.28
CA ARG A 263 13.89 15.76 6.41
C ARG A 263 15.43 15.75 6.44
N ALA A 264 16.07 15.84 5.28
CA ALA A 264 17.52 15.77 5.14
C ALA A 264 18.20 17.14 5.27
N HIS A 265 17.55 18.24 4.85
CA HIS A 265 18.25 19.49 4.56
C HIS A 265 17.76 20.74 5.28
N GLY A 266 16.74 20.68 6.13
CA GLY A 266 16.38 21.91 6.78
C GLY A 266 15.08 21.93 7.55
N PRO A 267 14.61 23.10 7.93
CA PRO A 267 13.34 23.23 8.62
C PRO A 267 12.20 22.81 7.69
N ILE A 268 11.21 22.15 8.27
CA ILE A 268 9.96 21.82 7.57
C ILE A 268 9.16 23.10 7.46
N ASP A 269 8.79 23.48 6.22
CA ASP A 269 8.00 24.69 5.97
C ASP A 269 6.50 24.47 6.20
N ASP A 270 5.79 25.56 6.50
CA ASP A 270 4.34 25.53 6.73
C ASP A 270 3.57 25.06 5.48
N ALA A 271 4.08 25.32 4.28
CA ALA A 271 3.45 24.87 3.04
C ALA A 271 3.47 23.33 2.90
N LEU A 272 4.53 22.69 3.39
CA LEU A 272 4.60 21.23 3.42
C LEU A 272 3.66 20.64 4.50
N LEU A 273 3.55 21.31 5.67
CA LEU A 273 2.60 20.93 6.72
C LEU A 273 1.16 21.07 6.26
N ALA A 274 0.84 22.17 5.54
CA ALA A 274 -0.50 22.42 5.01
C ALA A 274 -0.97 21.34 4.01
N LEU A 275 -0.03 20.67 3.33
CA LEU A 275 -0.38 19.57 2.43
C LEU A 275 -1.03 18.39 3.15
N ASP A 276 -0.78 18.17 4.44
CA ASP A 276 -1.42 17.09 5.18
C ASP A 276 -2.93 17.20 5.16
N SER A 277 -3.47 18.39 5.46
CA SER A 277 -4.91 18.61 5.43
C SER A 277 -5.50 18.52 4.02
N GLN A 278 -4.79 19.00 2.99
CA GLN A 278 -5.25 18.94 1.61
C GLN A 278 -5.27 17.50 1.08
N VAL A 279 -4.24 16.70 1.37
CA VAL A 279 -4.17 15.28 1.03
C VAL A 279 -5.26 14.50 1.77
N THR A 280 -5.48 14.79 3.05
CA THR A 280 -6.54 14.18 3.86
C THR A 280 -7.93 14.53 3.33
N ASP A 281 -8.18 15.78 2.89
CA ASP A 281 -9.45 16.17 2.27
C ASP A 281 -9.68 15.44 0.93
N CYS A 282 -8.64 15.30 0.10
CA CYS A 282 -8.71 14.45 -1.09
C CYS A 282 -9.05 13.00 -0.74
N ASN A 283 -8.38 12.44 0.28
CA ASN A 283 -8.63 11.08 0.71
C ASN A 283 -10.06 10.87 1.19
N SER A 284 -10.63 11.85 1.93
CA SER A 284 -12.00 11.75 2.44
C SER A 284 -13.03 11.54 1.33
N ALA A 285 -12.85 12.20 0.19
CA ALA A 285 -13.71 12.06 -0.99
C ALA A 285 -13.46 10.72 -1.72
N LEU A 286 -12.20 10.35 -1.92
CA LEU A 286 -11.81 9.12 -2.61
C LEU A 286 -12.25 7.87 -1.85
N PHE A 287 -12.09 7.88 -0.52
CA PHE A 287 -12.36 6.73 0.34
C PHE A 287 -13.75 6.73 0.95
N ASP A 288 -14.58 7.73 0.59
CA ASP A 288 -15.98 7.78 1.04
C ASP A 288 -16.12 7.72 2.56
N VAL A 289 -15.33 8.53 3.25
CA VAL A 289 -15.31 8.56 4.73
C VAL A 289 -16.70 8.86 5.29
N ALA A 290 -17.48 9.71 4.60
CA ALA A 290 -18.85 10.06 4.99
C ALA A 290 -19.79 8.85 5.06
N HIS A 291 -19.51 7.77 4.31
CA HIS A 291 -20.28 6.53 4.27
C HIS A 291 -19.47 5.33 4.79
N GLN A 292 -18.59 5.56 5.77
CA GLN A 292 -17.82 4.50 6.44
C GLN A 292 -16.98 3.65 5.47
N PHE A 293 -16.39 4.31 4.48
CA PHE A 293 -15.51 3.70 3.47
C PHE A 293 -16.20 2.75 2.47
N HIS A 294 -17.54 2.79 2.36
CA HIS A 294 -18.28 1.92 1.44
C HIS A 294 -17.81 2.07 0.00
N GLY A 295 -17.66 3.31 -0.48
CA GLY A 295 -17.21 3.63 -1.84
C GLY A 295 -15.68 3.71 -2.02
N CYS A 296 -14.87 3.18 -1.10
CA CYS A 296 -13.42 3.35 -1.08
C CYS A 296 -12.73 2.87 -2.38
N ILE A 297 -13.04 1.66 -2.85
CA ILE A 297 -12.45 1.11 -4.08
C ILE A 297 -13.04 1.78 -5.30
N ALA A 298 -14.37 1.94 -5.34
CA ALA A 298 -15.08 2.58 -6.44
C ALA A 298 -14.66 4.05 -6.64
N GLY A 299 -14.35 4.79 -5.56
CA GLY A 299 -13.82 6.14 -5.63
C GLY A 299 -12.47 6.22 -6.34
N CYS A 300 -11.56 5.30 -6.02
CA CYS A 300 -10.30 5.19 -6.74
C CYS A 300 -10.49 4.80 -8.21
N HIS A 301 -11.42 3.87 -8.50
CA HIS A 301 -11.77 3.49 -9.87
C HIS A 301 -12.34 4.69 -10.65
N GLU A 302 -13.15 5.53 -10.02
CA GLU A 302 -13.71 6.74 -10.64
C GLU A 302 -12.63 7.72 -11.08
N VAL A 303 -11.59 7.93 -10.27
CA VAL A 303 -10.44 8.76 -10.68
C VAL A 303 -9.76 8.16 -11.91
N LEU A 304 -9.42 6.86 -11.89
CA LEU A 304 -8.79 6.20 -13.03
C LEU A 304 -9.69 6.16 -14.27
N ARG A 305 -11.01 6.08 -14.10
CA ARG A 305 -11.98 6.18 -15.19
C ARG A 305 -11.96 7.58 -15.82
N ARG A 306 -11.97 8.63 -15.01
CA ARG A 306 -11.87 10.03 -15.49
C ARG A 306 -10.56 10.27 -16.24
N GLN A 307 -9.49 9.62 -15.83
CA GLN A 307 -8.19 9.67 -16.49
C GLN A 307 -8.09 8.78 -17.75
N GLY A 308 -9.08 7.92 -18.02
CA GLY A 308 -9.11 7.00 -19.15
C GLY A 308 -8.33 5.71 -18.96
N LEU A 309 -7.71 5.50 -17.81
CA LEU A 309 -7.02 4.25 -17.45
C LEU A 309 -8.01 3.09 -17.28
N PHE A 310 -9.17 3.35 -16.66
CA PHE A 310 -10.25 2.39 -16.52
C PHE A 310 -11.42 2.74 -17.46
N GLU A 311 -12.21 1.74 -17.84
CA GLU A 311 -13.41 1.95 -18.64
C GLU A 311 -14.63 2.27 -17.77
N GLY A 312 -14.68 1.66 -16.57
CA GLY A 312 -15.74 1.84 -15.60
C GLY A 312 -15.23 1.71 -14.17
N ILE A 313 -16.15 1.75 -13.23
CA ILE A 313 -15.87 1.66 -11.79
C ILE A 313 -16.18 0.27 -11.21
N TRP A 314 -16.32 -0.72 -12.07
CA TRP A 314 -16.77 -2.06 -11.69
C TRP A 314 -15.86 -2.71 -10.67
N CYS A 315 -16.47 -3.21 -9.59
CA CYS A 315 -15.87 -4.09 -8.61
C CYS A 315 -16.37 -5.53 -8.80
N LEU A 316 -15.70 -6.52 -8.22
CA LEU A 316 -16.14 -7.93 -8.27
C LEU A 316 -17.50 -8.10 -7.59
N ASP A 317 -17.68 -7.45 -6.43
CA ASP A 317 -19.01 -7.34 -5.82
C ASP A 317 -19.83 -6.27 -6.56
N PRO A 318 -20.99 -6.64 -7.15
CA PRO A 318 -21.87 -5.66 -7.81
C PRO A 318 -22.44 -4.59 -6.88
N ALA A 319 -22.47 -4.83 -5.58
CA ALA A 319 -22.94 -3.86 -4.59
C ALA A 319 -21.90 -2.78 -4.27
N GLU A 320 -20.61 -3.04 -4.54
CA GLU A 320 -19.56 -2.03 -4.41
C GLU A 320 -19.65 -1.00 -5.53
N GLY A 321 -19.89 0.25 -5.16
CA GLY A 321 -20.04 1.38 -6.08
C GLY A 321 -19.82 2.69 -5.35
N LEU A 322 -20.00 3.80 -6.07
CA LEU A 322 -19.98 5.13 -5.44
C LEU A 322 -21.23 5.32 -4.57
N SER A 323 -21.03 5.89 -3.39
CA SER A 323 -22.13 6.34 -2.54
C SER A 323 -22.77 7.62 -3.09
N PRO A 324 -24.01 7.95 -2.70
CA PRO A 324 -24.66 9.20 -3.10
C PRO A 324 -23.80 10.42 -2.75
N GLY A 325 -23.53 11.30 -3.71
CA GLY A 325 -22.71 12.51 -3.52
C GLY A 325 -21.20 12.31 -3.61
N GLN A 326 -20.70 11.08 -3.64
CA GLN A 326 -19.24 10.82 -3.66
C GLN A 326 -18.60 11.32 -4.96
N ALA A 327 -19.25 11.18 -6.11
CA ALA A 327 -18.73 11.67 -7.38
C ALA A 327 -18.55 13.20 -7.39
N GLU A 328 -19.47 13.91 -6.76
CA GLU A 328 -19.45 15.36 -6.57
C GLU A 328 -18.29 15.77 -5.65
N GLU A 329 -18.07 15.03 -4.55
CA GLU A 329 -16.95 15.26 -3.64
C GLU A 329 -15.60 15.03 -4.32
N ILE A 330 -15.45 13.97 -5.12
CA ILE A 330 -14.26 13.74 -5.95
C ILE A 330 -14.04 14.93 -6.91
N THR A 331 -15.09 15.47 -7.49
CA THR A 331 -15.01 16.65 -8.37
C THR A 331 -14.60 17.89 -7.58
N ARG A 332 -15.13 18.08 -6.37
CA ARG A 332 -14.79 19.20 -5.49
C ARG A 332 -13.28 19.21 -5.15
N VAL A 333 -12.75 18.08 -4.65
CA VAL A 333 -11.33 18.03 -4.25
C VAL A 333 -10.39 18.13 -5.45
N HIS A 334 -10.76 17.55 -6.60
CA HIS A 334 -10.01 17.68 -7.84
C HIS A 334 -9.88 19.16 -8.28
N ALA A 335 -10.96 19.92 -8.19
CA ALA A 335 -10.95 21.36 -8.51
C ALA A 335 -10.23 22.20 -7.44
N ALA A 336 -10.35 21.84 -6.15
CA ALA A 336 -9.76 22.56 -5.04
C ALA A 336 -8.22 22.42 -4.98
N TYR A 337 -7.69 21.27 -5.37
CA TYR A 337 -6.26 20.93 -5.20
C TYR A 337 -5.58 20.50 -6.51
N PRO A 338 -5.48 21.40 -7.52
CA PRO A 338 -4.94 21.04 -8.85
C PRO A 338 -3.48 20.59 -8.82
N ALA A 339 -2.73 20.91 -7.78
CA ALA A 339 -1.35 20.47 -7.61
C ALA A 339 -1.22 19.00 -7.13
N LEU A 340 -2.31 18.38 -6.66
CA LEU A 340 -2.30 17.02 -6.10
C LEU A 340 -2.72 15.95 -7.11
N HIS A 341 -3.25 16.30 -8.29
CA HIS A 341 -3.58 15.33 -9.33
C HIS A 341 -2.58 15.34 -10.50
N ASP A 342 -2.49 14.24 -11.21
CA ASP A 342 -1.52 14.04 -12.30
C ASP A 342 -2.15 13.84 -13.69
N ASP A 343 -3.31 14.42 -13.93
CA ASP A 343 -4.09 14.24 -15.16
C ASP A 343 -3.32 14.62 -16.44
N ALA A 344 -2.46 15.64 -16.35
CA ALA A 344 -1.63 16.04 -17.48
C ALA A 344 -0.63 14.94 -17.85
N PHE A 345 0.01 14.33 -16.85
CA PHE A 345 0.94 13.22 -17.03
C PHE A 345 0.22 11.99 -17.60
N VAL A 346 -0.96 11.65 -17.08
CA VAL A 346 -1.74 10.52 -17.60
C VAL A 346 -2.15 10.77 -19.06
N ARG A 347 -2.66 11.95 -19.38
CA ARG A 347 -3.10 12.32 -20.74
C ARG A 347 -1.96 12.21 -21.75
N GLU A 348 -0.75 12.64 -21.38
CA GLU A 348 0.44 12.59 -22.23
C GLU A 348 0.86 11.16 -22.57
N HIS A 349 0.75 10.23 -21.61
CA HIS A 349 1.33 8.91 -21.72
C HIS A 349 0.33 7.76 -21.90
N LEU A 350 -0.97 8.01 -21.76
CA LEU A 350 -2.03 6.99 -21.78
C LEU A 350 -1.95 6.09 -23.04
N ALA A 351 -1.76 6.68 -24.21
CA ALA A 351 -1.69 5.91 -25.47
C ALA A 351 -0.52 4.90 -25.45
N ARG A 352 0.63 5.28 -24.90
CA ARG A 352 1.80 4.41 -24.72
C ARG A 352 1.52 3.25 -23.78
N TRP A 353 0.81 3.50 -22.67
CA TRP A 353 0.47 2.44 -21.72
C TRP A 353 -0.57 1.47 -22.25
N MET A 354 -1.49 1.93 -23.08
CA MET A 354 -2.56 1.14 -23.70
C MET A 354 -2.09 0.34 -24.91
N ALA A 355 -0.93 0.60 -25.46
CA ALA A 355 -0.33 -0.20 -26.53
C ALA A 355 0.08 -1.58 -26.01
#